data_f687f595b5c961bbac4b0d6ce43ff38a
#
_entry.id   f687f595b5c961bbac4b0d6ce43ff38a
#
_cell.length_a   1.000
_cell.length_b   1.000
_cell.length_c   1.000
_cell.angle_alpha   90.00
_cell.angle_beta   90.00
_cell.angle_gamma   90.00
#
_symmetry.space_group_name_H-M   'P 1'
#
loop_
_entity.id
_entity.type
_entity.pdbx_description
1 polymer ?
#
loop_
_entity_poly.entity_id
_entity_poly.type
_entity_poly.pdbx_seq_one_letter_code
_entity_poly.pdbx_strand_id
1 'polypeptide(L)'
;MTLYLKDATFLDWQSLEIKQTHLAVEEGSQKGVSFLTTLPSEDVITPQDRLIDCAGKLVTKSFGCGHHHIYATLARGMPAPRKTPTDFTEVLRYIWWHIDKRLDLEMIEASALASALYCAKNGVTFVIDHHASPFAITDSLSTIANAFDRVGIDHMLCYEISDRDGEGSREEGLAETDSFLAAGQQGHVGLHASFTVGDELLSKAVELAHKHDTGLHVHVAEDRADQEDALAKYGKRVVERLQEVQALKLKKSILAHCIHLSDREKELLRESGVWVVQ
;
A
#
# COMPACT_ATOMS: atom_id res chain seq x y z
N MET A 1 11.21 7.37 25.74
CA MET A 1 9.93 7.18 26.45
C MET A 1 9.59 5.71 26.43
N THR A 2 9.13 5.17 27.59
CA THR A 2 8.67 3.77 27.65
C THR A 2 7.17 3.72 27.90
N LEU A 3 6.45 2.90 27.13
CA LEU A 3 5.06 2.58 27.37
C LEU A 3 4.98 1.26 28.13
N TYR A 4 4.46 1.31 29.37
CA TYR A 4 4.18 0.11 30.17
C TYR A 4 2.71 -0.27 30.04
N LEU A 5 2.44 -1.53 29.66
CA LEU A 5 1.09 -2.10 29.57
C LEU A 5 0.93 -3.09 30.73
N LYS A 6 0.14 -2.68 31.75
CA LYS A 6 -0.08 -3.47 32.95
C LYS A 6 -1.21 -4.49 32.75
N ASP A 7 -1.04 -5.70 33.26
CA ASP A 7 -2.05 -6.77 33.29
C ASP A 7 -2.66 -7.09 31.91
N ALA A 8 -1.81 -7.14 30.86
CA ALA A 8 -2.23 -7.37 29.49
C ALA A 8 -2.49 -8.85 29.20
N THR A 9 -3.57 -9.13 28.48
CA THR A 9 -3.76 -10.39 27.75
C THR A 9 -3.11 -10.23 26.38
N PHE A 10 -1.85 -10.70 26.22
CA PHE A 10 -1.11 -10.55 24.98
C PHE A 10 -1.34 -11.73 24.06
N LEU A 11 -1.72 -11.44 22.79
CA LEU A 11 -1.79 -12.42 21.72
C LEU A 11 -0.54 -12.33 20.84
N ASP A 12 0.27 -13.37 20.84
CA ASP A 12 1.35 -13.53 19.87
C ASP A 12 0.76 -13.95 18.51
N TRP A 13 0.88 -13.06 17.53
CA TRP A 13 0.28 -13.28 16.21
C TRP A 13 0.99 -14.37 15.37
N GLN A 14 2.23 -14.75 15.73
CA GLN A 14 2.98 -15.81 15.03
C GLN A 14 2.64 -17.20 15.55
N SER A 15 2.65 -17.33 16.89
CA SER A 15 2.35 -18.62 17.53
C SER A 15 0.88 -18.82 17.89
N LEU A 16 0.08 -17.74 17.85
CA LEU A 16 -1.30 -17.64 18.34
C LEU A 16 -1.43 -17.97 19.84
N GLU A 17 -0.34 -17.94 20.60
CA GLU A 17 -0.36 -18.12 22.03
C GLU A 17 -0.87 -16.88 22.77
N ILE A 18 -1.65 -17.12 23.81
CA ILE A 18 -2.15 -16.06 24.70
C ILE A 18 -1.33 -16.10 25.99
N LYS A 19 -0.79 -14.91 26.38
CA LYS A 19 0.03 -14.74 27.60
C LYS A 19 -0.57 -13.67 28.48
N GLN A 20 -0.73 -13.96 29.76
CA GLN A 20 -1.05 -12.94 30.78
C GLN A 20 0.27 -12.38 31.30
N THR A 21 0.52 -11.08 31.07
CA THR A 21 1.82 -10.47 31.35
C THR A 21 1.74 -8.96 31.45
N HIS A 22 2.81 -8.33 31.93
CA HIS A 22 3.05 -6.92 31.68
C HIS A 22 3.98 -6.76 30.48
N LEU A 23 3.87 -5.65 29.77
CA LEU A 23 4.69 -5.35 28.60
C LEU A 23 5.37 -3.99 28.76
N ALA A 24 6.57 -3.86 28.22
CA ALA A 24 7.23 -2.59 28.01
C ALA A 24 7.56 -2.40 26.53
N VAL A 25 7.23 -1.24 25.99
CA VAL A 25 7.52 -0.81 24.62
C VAL A 25 8.37 0.45 24.70
N GLU A 26 9.61 0.36 24.28
CA GLU A 26 10.55 1.51 24.28
C GLU A 26 10.51 2.19 22.89
N GLU A 27 10.31 3.50 22.92
CA GLU A 27 10.32 4.31 21.70
C GLU A 27 11.70 4.24 21.02
N GLY A 28 11.72 3.98 19.70
CA GLY A 28 12.94 3.86 18.91
C GLY A 28 13.74 2.57 19.15
N SER A 29 13.29 1.67 20.01
CA SER A 29 13.97 0.40 20.28
C SER A 29 13.72 -0.61 19.16
N GLN A 30 14.78 -1.20 18.61
CA GLN A 30 14.69 -2.32 17.67
C GLN A 30 14.26 -3.65 18.35
N LYS A 31 14.25 -3.68 19.68
CA LYS A 31 13.87 -4.88 20.45
C LYS A 31 12.36 -5.16 20.43
N GLY A 32 11.56 -4.19 19.98
CA GLY A 32 10.10 -4.32 19.97
C GLY A 32 9.49 -4.35 21.37
N VAL A 33 8.74 -5.40 21.69
CA VAL A 33 8.02 -5.54 22.95
C VAL A 33 8.84 -6.40 23.92
N SER A 34 9.02 -5.93 25.15
CA SER A 34 9.63 -6.68 26.26
C SER A 34 8.53 -7.21 27.20
N PHE A 35 8.62 -8.50 27.56
CA PHE A 35 7.71 -9.13 28.52
C PHE A 35 8.25 -8.96 29.93
N LEU A 36 7.40 -8.53 30.86
CA LEU A 36 7.79 -8.29 32.24
C LEU A 36 6.97 -9.18 33.19
N THR A 37 7.64 -9.84 34.13
CA THR A 37 6.97 -10.58 35.22
C THR A 37 6.39 -9.65 36.28
N THR A 38 7.05 -8.51 36.49
CA THR A 38 6.64 -7.45 37.41
C THR A 38 6.90 -6.09 36.78
N LEU A 39 6.05 -5.11 37.04
CA LEU A 39 6.32 -3.73 36.64
C LEU A 39 7.51 -3.16 37.42
N PRO A 40 8.25 -2.21 36.80
CA PRO A 40 9.22 -1.41 37.58
C PRO A 40 8.53 -0.69 38.73
N SER A 41 9.29 -0.42 39.81
CA SER A 41 8.80 0.38 40.94
C SER A 41 8.54 1.83 40.48
N GLU A 42 7.67 2.54 41.21
CA GLU A 42 7.25 3.91 40.86
C GLU A 42 8.42 4.90 40.75
N ASP A 43 9.51 4.67 41.48
CA ASP A 43 10.74 5.47 41.45
C ASP A 43 11.57 5.25 40.16
N VAL A 44 11.33 4.20 39.42
CA VAL A 44 11.98 3.89 38.11
C VAL A 44 11.19 4.45 36.94
N ILE A 45 9.85 4.53 37.06
CA ILE A 45 8.98 5.09 36.02
C ILE A 45 9.14 6.61 36.03
N THR A 46 9.62 7.15 34.91
CA THR A 46 9.86 8.60 34.78
C THR A 46 8.59 9.34 34.35
N PRO A 47 8.50 10.68 34.53
CA PRO A 47 7.36 11.47 34.04
C PRO A 47 7.16 11.43 32.55
N GLN A 48 8.14 11.00 31.75
CA GLN A 48 8.05 10.82 30.30
C GLN A 48 7.44 9.49 29.93
N ASP A 49 7.45 8.51 30.83
CA ASP A 49 6.90 7.19 30.59
C ASP A 49 5.38 7.18 30.77
N ARG A 50 4.75 6.21 30.16
CA ARG A 50 3.29 6.04 30.24
C ARG A 50 2.95 4.65 30.76
N LEU A 51 2.06 4.60 31.73
CA LEU A 51 1.48 3.36 32.24
C LEU A 51 0.01 3.27 31.82
N ILE A 52 -0.36 2.19 31.15
CA ILE A 52 -1.73 1.88 30.74
C ILE A 52 -2.17 0.59 31.43
N ASP A 53 -3.28 0.65 32.14
CA ASP A 53 -3.95 -0.54 32.67
C ASP A 53 -4.68 -1.27 31.54
N CYS A 54 -4.24 -2.49 31.26
CA CYS A 54 -4.78 -3.36 30.23
C CYS A 54 -5.54 -4.56 30.81
N ALA A 55 -5.93 -4.53 32.08
CA ALA A 55 -6.73 -5.58 32.68
C ALA A 55 -8.02 -5.82 31.88
N GLY A 56 -8.25 -7.07 31.47
CA GLY A 56 -9.39 -7.45 30.62
C GLY A 56 -9.32 -7.01 29.16
N LYS A 57 -8.16 -6.47 28.72
CA LYS A 57 -7.95 -6.06 27.32
C LYS A 57 -7.01 -7.03 26.62
N LEU A 58 -7.32 -7.31 25.35
CA LEU A 58 -6.42 -8.00 24.46
C LEU A 58 -5.42 -7.01 23.86
N VAL A 59 -4.14 -7.34 23.95
CA VAL A 59 -3.04 -6.59 23.36
C VAL A 59 -2.37 -7.46 22.30
N THR A 60 -2.15 -6.91 21.12
CA THR A 60 -1.44 -7.57 20.01
C THR A 60 -0.65 -6.56 19.22
N LYS A 61 0.15 -7.01 18.25
CA LYS A 61 0.76 -6.09 17.28
C LYS A 61 -0.31 -5.39 16.46
N SER A 62 0.02 -4.20 15.98
CA SER A 62 -0.81 -3.44 15.04
C SER A 62 -0.93 -4.14 13.69
N PHE A 63 -1.89 -3.69 12.90
CA PHE A 63 -2.12 -4.18 11.55
C PHE A 63 -1.38 -3.32 10.52
N GLY A 64 -0.98 -3.94 9.40
CA GLY A 64 -0.55 -3.28 8.17
C GLY A 64 -1.60 -3.48 7.07
N CYS A 65 -1.84 -2.46 6.28
CA CYS A 65 -2.64 -2.54 5.07
C CYS A 65 -1.70 -2.64 3.87
N GLY A 66 -1.67 -3.79 3.20
CA GLY A 66 -0.69 -4.08 2.14
C GLY A 66 -1.07 -3.53 0.76
N HIS A 67 -2.30 -3.04 0.57
CA HIS A 67 -2.78 -2.42 -0.65
C HIS A 67 -4.01 -1.57 -0.34
N HIS A 68 -4.01 -0.32 -0.78
CA HIS A 68 -5.07 0.64 -0.53
C HIS A 68 -5.17 1.65 -1.67
N HIS A 69 -6.34 2.26 -1.81
CA HIS A 69 -6.61 3.39 -2.72
C HIS A 69 -7.15 4.56 -1.91
N ILE A 70 -6.25 5.30 -1.27
CA ILE A 70 -6.57 6.43 -0.37
C ILE A 70 -7.42 7.48 -1.08
N TYR A 71 -7.15 7.76 -2.33
CA TYR A 71 -7.84 8.78 -3.11
C TYR A 71 -9.36 8.57 -3.21
N ALA A 72 -9.84 7.34 -3.06
CA ALA A 72 -11.26 7.00 -3.15
C ALA A 72 -12.00 7.03 -1.78
N THR A 73 -11.33 7.32 -0.68
CA THR A 73 -11.91 7.24 0.67
C THR A 73 -13.16 8.10 0.84
N LEU A 74 -13.15 9.32 0.31
CA LEU A 74 -14.28 10.25 0.39
C LEU A 74 -15.34 10.05 -0.70
N ALA A 75 -15.15 9.08 -1.61
CA ALA A 75 -16.16 8.72 -2.61
C ALA A 75 -17.36 7.96 -2.03
N ARG A 76 -17.32 7.58 -0.76
CA ARG A 76 -18.44 6.92 -0.09
C ARG A 76 -19.68 7.82 -0.05
N GLY A 77 -20.78 7.29 -0.55
CA GLY A 77 -22.06 8.03 -0.64
C GLY A 77 -22.21 8.87 -1.91
N MET A 78 -21.28 8.78 -2.86
CA MET A 78 -21.47 9.35 -4.18
C MET A 78 -22.74 8.81 -4.85
N PRO A 79 -23.42 9.62 -5.69
CA PRO A 79 -24.51 9.14 -6.53
C PRO A 79 -24.07 7.95 -7.40
N ALA A 80 -25.02 7.05 -7.69
CA ALA A 80 -24.78 5.97 -8.63
C ALA A 80 -24.34 6.52 -9.99
N PRO A 81 -23.46 5.80 -10.73
CA PRO A 81 -23.06 6.20 -12.08
C PRO A 81 -24.28 6.25 -12.99
N ARG A 82 -24.23 7.10 -14.04
CA ARG A 82 -25.34 7.24 -15.00
C ARG A 82 -25.69 5.95 -15.72
N LYS A 83 -24.73 5.06 -15.88
CA LYS A 83 -24.88 3.72 -16.44
C LYS A 83 -24.41 2.70 -15.42
N THR A 84 -25.23 1.70 -15.11
CA THR A 84 -24.84 0.60 -14.22
C THR A 84 -23.76 -0.25 -14.91
N PRO A 85 -22.59 -0.44 -14.28
CA PRO A 85 -21.57 -1.33 -14.81
C PRO A 85 -22.07 -2.77 -14.87
N THR A 86 -21.71 -3.48 -15.95
CA THR A 86 -22.05 -4.89 -16.17
C THR A 86 -20.84 -5.82 -16.07
N ASP A 87 -19.64 -5.26 -16.14
CA ASP A 87 -18.36 -5.96 -16.02
C ASP A 87 -17.32 -5.09 -15.31
N PHE A 88 -16.17 -5.68 -15.02
CA PHE A 88 -15.07 -5.02 -14.31
C PHE A 88 -14.54 -3.79 -15.08
N THR A 89 -14.40 -3.88 -16.39
CA THR A 89 -13.90 -2.78 -17.23
C THR A 89 -14.85 -1.58 -17.20
N GLU A 90 -16.16 -1.84 -17.16
CA GLU A 90 -17.18 -0.78 -17.00
C GLU A 90 -17.15 -0.18 -15.59
N VAL A 91 -16.85 -0.97 -14.53
CA VAL A 91 -16.61 -0.43 -13.17
C VAL A 91 -15.45 0.57 -13.17
N LEU A 92 -14.35 0.21 -13.82
CA LEU A 92 -13.22 1.14 -13.96
C LEU A 92 -13.63 2.39 -14.73
N ARG A 93 -14.24 2.25 -15.90
CA ARG A 93 -14.62 3.36 -16.78
C ARG A 93 -15.66 4.29 -16.19
N TYR A 94 -16.70 3.76 -15.50
CA TYR A 94 -17.85 4.55 -15.05
C TYR A 94 -17.73 5.03 -13.62
N ILE A 95 -16.79 4.49 -12.83
CA ILE A 95 -16.60 4.86 -11.43
C ILE A 95 -15.17 5.32 -11.18
N TRP A 96 -14.19 4.42 -11.20
CA TRP A 96 -12.82 4.70 -10.77
C TRP A 96 -12.14 5.80 -11.58
N TRP A 97 -12.17 5.69 -12.92
CA TRP A 97 -11.56 6.68 -13.84
C TRP A 97 -12.36 7.99 -13.93
N HIS A 98 -13.49 8.10 -13.25
CA HIS A 98 -14.18 9.37 -13.04
C HIS A 98 -13.79 10.01 -11.72
N ILE A 99 -13.54 9.22 -10.66
CA ILE A 99 -13.10 9.72 -9.37
C ILE A 99 -11.70 10.32 -9.52
N ASP A 100 -10.74 9.53 -10.01
CA ASP A 100 -9.33 9.93 -10.11
C ASP A 100 -9.11 11.21 -10.95
N LYS A 101 -9.90 11.40 -12.01
CA LYS A 101 -9.86 12.60 -12.88
C LYS A 101 -10.51 13.85 -12.28
N ARG A 102 -11.08 13.77 -11.09
CA ARG A 102 -11.75 14.90 -10.42
C ARG A 102 -10.97 15.40 -9.21
N LEU A 103 -9.91 14.72 -8.85
CA LEU A 103 -9.10 15.07 -7.70
C LEU A 103 -8.24 16.30 -7.99
N ASP A 104 -8.17 17.17 -7.00
CA ASP A 104 -7.13 18.18 -6.81
C ASP A 104 -6.34 17.86 -5.53
N LEU A 105 -5.29 18.63 -5.26
CA LEU A 105 -4.43 18.36 -4.09
C LEU A 105 -5.17 18.53 -2.76
N GLU A 106 -6.16 19.41 -2.65
CA GLU A 106 -6.97 19.57 -1.44
C GLU A 106 -7.85 18.35 -1.20
N MET A 107 -8.45 17.80 -2.24
CA MET A 107 -9.24 16.56 -2.16
C MET A 107 -8.36 15.36 -1.81
N ILE A 108 -7.15 15.29 -2.35
CA ILE A 108 -6.16 14.26 -2.02
C ILE A 108 -5.77 14.35 -0.55
N GLU A 109 -5.43 15.54 -0.04
CA GLU A 109 -5.10 15.75 1.38
C GLU A 109 -6.26 15.34 2.29
N ALA A 110 -7.47 15.80 1.98
CA ALA A 110 -8.66 15.49 2.78
C ALA A 110 -8.93 13.98 2.82
N SER A 111 -8.80 13.30 1.68
CA SER A 111 -8.97 11.84 1.57
C SER A 111 -7.89 11.09 2.34
N ALA A 112 -6.64 11.55 2.27
CA ALA A 112 -5.51 10.97 3.00
C ALA A 112 -5.67 11.14 4.51
N LEU A 113 -6.06 12.32 5.00
CA LEU A 113 -6.35 12.55 6.42
C LEU A 113 -7.49 11.65 6.93
N ALA A 114 -8.58 11.54 6.17
CA ALA A 114 -9.69 10.68 6.53
C ALA A 114 -9.24 9.21 6.62
N SER A 115 -8.47 8.72 5.65
CA SER A 115 -7.92 7.36 5.65
C SER A 115 -6.99 7.13 6.84
N ALA A 116 -6.06 8.04 7.10
CA ALA A 116 -5.13 7.93 8.22
C ALA A 116 -5.88 7.85 9.57
N LEU A 117 -6.92 8.66 9.75
CA LEU A 117 -7.77 8.61 10.94
C LEU A 117 -8.55 7.28 11.06
N TYR A 118 -9.06 6.74 9.93
CA TYR A 118 -9.70 5.42 9.94
C TYR A 118 -8.70 4.31 10.27
N CYS A 119 -7.48 4.38 9.73
CA CYS A 119 -6.40 3.46 10.06
C CYS A 119 -6.09 3.49 11.56
N ALA A 120 -5.84 4.66 12.13
CA ALA A 120 -5.58 4.82 13.56
C ALA A 120 -6.70 4.24 14.43
N LYS A 121 -7.96 4.52 14.10
CA LYS A 121 -9.13 4.01 14.83
C LYS A 121 -9.27 2.49 14.77
N ASN A 122 -8.75 1.84 13.74
CA ASN A 122 -8.84 0.40 13.54
C ASN A 122 -7.53 -0.35 13.85
N GLY A 123 -6.56 0.34 14.46
CA GLY A 123 -5.28 -0.27 14.86
C GLY A 123 -4.35 -0.58 13.69
N VAL A 124 -4.55 0.04 12.54
CA VAL A 124 -3.64 0.00 11.40
C VAL A 124 -2.60 1.11 11.57
N THR A 125 -1.32 0.75 11.59
CA THR A 125 -0.22 1.70 11.79
C THR A 125 0.71 1.82 10.58
N PHE A 126 0.49 1.01 9.55
CA PHE A 126 1.25 1.04 8.31
C PHE A 126 0.34 0.80 7.11
N VAL A 127 0.47 1.62 6.08
CA VAL A 127 -0.34 1.52 4.86
C VAL A 127 0.55 1.55 3.63
N ILE A 128 0.30 0.64 2.68
CA ILE A 128 0.87 0.70 1.35
C ILE A 128 -0.23 1.19 0.40
N ASP A 129 -0.10 2.41 -0.11
CA ASP A 129 -1.09 3.04 -0.96
C ASP A 129 -0.73 3.00 -2.44
N HIS A 130 -1.75 2.95 -3.26
CA HIS A 130 -1.68 2.96 -4.71
C HIS A 130 -2.56 4.12 -5.23
N HIS A 131 -1.93 5.27 -5.51
CA HIS A 131 -2.60 6.54 -5.77
C HIS A 131 -2.75 6.85 -7.25
N ALA A 132 -3.92 7.35 -7.65
CA ALA A 132 -4.20 7.85 -8.99
C ALA A 132 -4.90 9.22 -8.96
N SER A 133 -4.36 10.18 -9.70
CA SER A 133 -4.91 11.53 -9.90
C SER A 133 -4.36 12.16 -11.17
N PRO A 134 -4.80 11.73 -12.38
CA PRO A 134 -4.15 12.10 -13.65
C PRO A 134 -4.19 13.60 -13.99
N PHE A 135 -4.97 14.42 -13.27
CA PHE A 135 -5.01 15.88 -13.42
C PHE A 135 -4.42 16.64 -12.22
N ALA A 136 -3.83 15.92 -11.24
CA ALA A 136 -3.13 16.48 -10.09
C ALA A 136 -2.01 15.50 -9.68
N ILE A 137 -1.06 15.25 -10.58
CA ILE A 137 0.01 14.28 -10.41
C ILE A 137 1.12 14.84 -9.52
N THR A 138 1.69 15.96 -9.94
CA THR A 138 2.79 16.62 -9.24
C THR A 138 2.41 16.94 -7.80
N ASP A 139 3.27 16.61 -6.85
CA ASP A 139 3.11 16.78 -5.40
C ASP A 139 2.00 15.90 -4.76
N SER A 140 1.36 15.01 -5.49
CA SER A 140 0.31 14.14 -4.95
C SER A 140 0.84 13.20 -3.87
N LEU A 141 1.98 12.55 -4.09
CA LEU A 141 2.58 11.62 -3.14
C LEU A 141 3.05 12.33 -1.87
N SER A 142 3.68 13.50 -1.99
CA SER A 142 4.11 14.29 -0.84
C SER A 142 2.92 14.82 -0.03
N THR A 143 1.82 15.18 -0.69
CA THR A 143 0.56 15.58 -0.04
C THR A 143 -0.01 14.43 0.81
N ILE A 144 -0.03 13.21 0.29
CA ILE A 144 -0.47 12.02 1.04
C ILE A 144 0.47 11.74 2.21
N ALA A 145 1.80 11.74 1.97
CA ALA A 145 2.80 11.50 3.00
C ALA A 145 2.64 12.45 4.19
N ASN A 146 2.57 13.76 3.91
CA ASN A 146 2.37 14.78 4.93
C ASN A 146 1.08 14.59 5.74
N ALA A 147 -0.01 14.16 5.09
CA ALA A 147 -1.27 13.90 5.77
C ALA A 147 -1.18 12.70 6.73
N PHE A 148 -0.49 11.64 6.31
CA PHE A 148 -0.26 10.45 7.13
C PHE A 148 0.67 10.72 8.29
N ASP A 149 1.75 11.48 8.08
CA ASP A 149 2.70 11.89 9.13
C ASP A 149 2.02 12.71 10.24
N ARG A 150 1.08 13.59 9.88
CA ARG A 150 0.30 14.39 10.85
C ARG A 150 -0.57 13.54 11.77
N VAL A 151 -0.97 12.36 11.34
CA VAL A 151 -1.74 11.39 12.16
C VAL A 151 -0.83 10.38 12.86
N GLY A 152 0.40 10.19 12.36
CA GLY A 152 1.38 9.24 12.88
C GLY A 152 1.16 7.82 12.35
N ILE A 153 0.75 7.68 11.09
CA ILE A 153 0.62 6.39 10.38
C ILE A 153 1.80 6.25 9.42
N ASP A 154 2.60 5.23 9.60
CA ASP A 154 3.67 4.89 8.67
C ASP A 154 3.09 4.48 7.32
N HIS A 155 3.82 4.81 6.24
CA HIS A 155 3.30 4.59 4.90
C HIS A 155 4.39 4.24 3.90
N MET A 156 3.98 3.59 2.83
CA MET A 156 4.74 3.36 1.61
C MET A 156 3.82 3.69 0.43
N LEU A 157 4.22 4.62 -0.43
CA LEU A 157 3.35 5.19 -1.44
C LEU A 157 3.82 4.86 -2.85
N CYS A 158 2.89 4.82 -3.80
CA CYS A 158 3.22 4.84 -5.21
C CYS A 158 2.15 5.60 -6.01
N TYR A 159 2.58 6.25 -7.10
CA TYR A 159 1.69 6.80 -8.09
C TYR A 159 1.34 5.75 -9.14
N GLU A 160 0.05 5.63 -9.50
CA GLU A 160 -0.46 4.71 -10.52
C GLU A 160 -0.16 5.20 -11.93
N ILE A 161 1.00 4.84 -12.45
CA ILE A 161 1.39 5.22 -13.81
C ILE A 161 0.69 4.32 -14.83
N SER A 162 0.18 4.91 -15.91
CA SER A 162 -0.45 4.16 -16.99
C SER A 162 -0.38 4.94 -18.32
N ASP A 163 -0.63 4.24 -19.43
CA ASP A 163 -0.73 4.85 -20.76
C ASP A 163 -2.14 5.36 -21.09
N ARG A 164 -3.12 5.12 -20.21
CA ARG A 164 -4.56 5.39 -20.46
C ARG A 164 -4.91 6.88 -20.62
N ASP A 165 -4.15 7.76 -19.99
CA ASP A 165 -4.38 9.21 -20.01
C ASP A 165 -3.36 9.96 -20.90
N GLY A 166 -2.61 9.21 -21.70
CA GLY A 166 -1.67 9.71 -22.71
C GLY A 166 -0.23 9.90 -22.17
N GLU A 167 0.66 10.22 -23.10
CA GLU A 167 2.09 10.28 -22.86
C GLU A 167 2.47 11.35 -21.81
N GLY A 168 1.82 12.50 -21.83
CA GLY A 168 2.09 13.58 -20.87
C GLY A 168 1.84 13.13 -19.43
N SER A 169 0.70 12.50 -19.16
CA SER A 169 0.37 11.96 -17.83
C SER A 169 1.32 10.83 -17.42
N ARG A 170 1.71 9.97 -18.36
CA ARG A 170 2.71 8.92 -18.13
C ARG A 170 4.05 9.48 -17.66
N GLU A 171 4.61 10.42 -18.42
CA GLU A 171 5.92 10.99 -18.11
C GLU A 171 5.87 11.82 -16.80
N GLU A 172 4.78 12.53 -16.54
CA GLU A 172 4.58 13.23 -15.27
C GLU A 172 4.50 12.27 -14.08
N GLY A 173 3.81 11.12 -14.22
CA GLY A 173 3.75 10.07 -13.20
C GLY A 173 5.11 9.42 -12.92
N LEU A 174 5.93 9.21 -13.95
CA LEU A 174 7.31 8.76 -13.79
C LEU A 174 8.16 9.79 -13.05
N ALA A 175 8.00 11.08 -13.39
CA ALA A 175 8.74 12.18 -12.77
C ALA A 175 8.33 12.38 -11.30
N GLU A 176 7.04 12.32 -10.97
CA GLU A 176 6.53 12.39 -9.59
C GLU A 176 7.12 11.26 -8.74
N THR A 177 7.07 10.03 -9.26
CA THR A 177 7.64 8.86 -8.58
C THR A 177 9.14 9.00 -8.38
N ASP A 178 9.88 9.43 -9.41
CA ASP A 178 11.34 9.64 -9.33
C ASP A 178 11.69 10.70 -8.28
N SER A 179 10.99 11.83 -8.28
CA SER A 179 11.20 12.93 -7.33
C SER A 179 10.90 12.51 -5.89
N PHE A 180 9.80 11.79 -5.66
CA PHE A 180 9.39 11.29 -4.35
C PHE A 180 10.44 10.32 -3.76
N LEU A 181 10.89 9.35 -4.55
CA LEU A 181 11.90 8.39 -4.14
C LEU A 181 13.29 9.03 -3.96
N ALA A 182 13.66 9.97 -4.83
CA ALA A 182 14.92 10.73 -4.71
C ALA A 182 14.98 11.60 -3.46
N ALA A 183 13.83 12.06 -2.95
CA ALA A 183 13.74 12.76 -1.66
C ALA A 183 13.91 11.83 -0.44
N GLY A 184 14.18 10.53 -0.64
CA GLY A 184 14.38 9.55 0.43
C GLY A 184 13.08 9.04 1.05
N GLN A 185 11.95 9.28 0.41
CA GLN A 185 10.65 8.80 0.86
C GLN A 185 10.48 7.30 0.57
N GLN A 186 9.70 6.61 1.40
CA GLN A 186 9.41 5.20 1.21
C GLN A 186 8.31 5.01 0.15
N GLY A 187 8.64 4.30 -0.92
CA GLY A 187 7.68 4.09 -1.99
C GLY A 187 8.07 2.99 -2.97
N HIS A 188 7.14 2.70 -3.86
CA HIS A 188 7.32 1.80 -5.00
C HIS A 188 7.14 2.58 -6.32
N VAL A 189 7.56 1.98 -7.43
CA VAL A 189 7.12 2.42 -8.74
C VAL A 189 5.75 1.80 -9.02
N GLY A 190 4.72 2.63 -9.02
CA GLY A 190 3.33 2.20 -9.22
C GLY A 190 3.00 2.04 -10.70
N LEU A 191 2.29 0.97 -11.04
CA LEU A 191 1.70 0.74 -12.36
C LEU A 191 0.25 0.30 -12.19
N HIS A 192 -0.66 0.77 -13.05
CA HIS A 192 -2.05 0.37 -12.93
C HIS A 192 -2.20 -1.16 -13.13
N ALA A 193 -2.32 -1.64 -14.36
CA ALA A 193 -2.50 -3.05 -14.68
C ALA A 193 -1.99 -3.33 -16.09
N SER A 194 -1.79 -4.60 -16.46
CA SER A 194 -1.21 -5.00 -17.73
C SER A 194 -1.93 -4.40 -18.95
N PHE A 195 -3.27 -4.33 -18.92
CA PHE A 195 -4.06 -3.82 -20.06
C PHE A 195 -3.99 -2.30 -20.27
N THR A 196 -3.42 -1.55 -19.32
CA THR A 196 -3.19 -0.09 -19.44
C THR A 196 -1.71 0.28 -19.42
N VAL A 197 -0.80 -0.69 -19.42
CA VAL A 197 0.64 -0.51 -19.36
C VAL A 197 1.30 -1.22 -20.53
N GLY A 198 1.81 -0.44 -21.49
CA GLY A 198 2.58 -0.94 -22.64
C GLY A 198 3.99 -1.38 -22.24
N ASP A 199 4.68 -2.07 -23.18
CA ASP A 199 6.02 -2.61 -22.91
C ASP A 199 7.06 -1.52 -22.67
N GLU A 200 6.93 -0.36 -23.31
CA GLU A 200 7.81 0.79 -23.09
C GLU A 200 7.69 1.30 -21.65
N LEU A 201 6.47 1.57 -21.19
CA LEU A 201 6.24 2.01 -19.81
C LEU A 201 6.67 0.96 -18.81
N LEU A 202 6.38 -0.31 -19.06
CA LEU A 202 6.79 -1.40 -18.16
C LEU A 202 8.32 -1.47 -18.01
N SER A 203 9.06 -1.29 -19.11
CA SER A 203 10.53 -1.26 -19.09
C SER A 203 11.06 -0.06 -18.32
N LYS A 204 10.54 1.16 -18.57
CA LYS A 204 10.88 2.38 -17.84
C LYS A 204 10.63 2.25 -16.33
N ALA A 205 9.51 1.62 -15.95
CA ALA A 205 9.18 1.40 -14.55
C ALA A 205 10.17 0.45 -13.86
N VAL A 206 10.60 -0.63 -14.53
CA VAL A 206 11.62 -1.54 -14.01
C VAL A 206 12.98 -0.84 -13.87
N GLU A 207 13.37 -0.03 -14.83
CA GLU A 207 14.61 0.78 -14.75
C GLU A 207 14.57 1.76 -13.59
N LEU A 208 13.42 2.45 -13.40
CA LEU A 208 13.22 3.38 -12.28
C LEU A 208 13.26 2.67 -10.92
N ALA A 209 12.68 1.47 -10.82
CA ALA A 209 12.72 0.66 -9.62
C ALA A 209 14.18 0.22 -9.29
N HIS A 210 14.97 -0.15 -10.28
CA HIS A 210 16.40 -0.43 -10.09
C HIS A 210 17.19 0.81 -9.65
N LYS A 211 16.92 1.99 -10.24
CA LYS A 211 17.58 3.25 -9.87
C LYS A 211 17.45 3.56 -8.38
N HIS A 212 16.28 3.27 -7.80
CA HIS A 212 15.97 3.58 -6.39
C HIS A 212 16.03 2.38 -5.43
N ASP A 213 16.52 1.22 -5.88
CA ASP A 213 16.55 -0.03 -5.11
C ASP A 213 15.18 -0.35 -4.48
N THR A 214 14.11 -0.18 -5.24
CA THR A 214 12.75 -0.47 -4.80
C THR A 214 12.08 -1.51 -5.70
N GLY A 215 10.79 -1.79 -5.47
CA GLY A 215 9.98 -2.71 -6.26
C GLY A 215 8.91 -2.00 -7.08
N LEU A 216 8.14 -2.79 -7.82
CA LEU A 216 6.90 -2.36 -8.46
C LEU A 216 5.71 -2.59 -7.53
N HIS A 217 4.67 -1.77 -7.67
CA HIS A 217 3.35 -2.05 -7.11
C HIS A 217 2.32 -1.98 -8.23
N VAL A 218 1.71 -3.10 -8.58
CA VAL A 218 0.88 -3.26 -9.78
C VAL A 218 -0.29 -4.21 -9.53
N HIS A 219 -1.46 -3.91 -10.10
CA HIS A 219 -2.60 -4.83 -10.12
C HIS A 219 -2.33 -5.93 -11.17
N VAL A 220 -2.50 -7.19 -10.77
CA VAL A 220 -2.16 -8.35 -11.60
C VAL A 220 -3.34 -9.30 -11.65
N ALA A 221 -3.86 -9.51 -12.85
CA ALA A 221 -4.90 -10.50 -13.11
C ALA A 221 -6.08 -10.44 -12.11
N GLU A 222 -6.51 -9.22 -11.75
CA GLU A 222 -7.65 -8.97 -10.88
C GLU A 222 -8.94 -9.44 -11.53
N ASP A 223 -9.05 -9.22 -12.83
CA ASP A 223 -10.13 -9.74 -13.68
C ASP A 223 -9.58 -10.50 -14.87
N ARG A 224 -10.44 -11.31 -15.51
CA ARG A 224 -10.09 -12.06 -16.73
C ARG A 224 -9.73 -11.16 -17.89
N ALA A 225 -10.34 -9.97 -17.96
CA ALA A 225 -10.06 -8.98 -18.99
C ALA A 225 -8.58 -8.60 -19.07
N ASP A 226 -7.87 -8.55 -17.92
CA ASP A 226 -6.43 -8.28 -17.87
C ASP A 226 -5.62 -9.39 -18.58
N GLN A 227 -5.98 -10.66 -18.33
CA GLN A 227 -5.33 -11.80 -18.96
C GLN A 227 -5.67 -11.91 -20.47
N GLU A 228 -6.93 -11.65 -20.82
CA GLU A 228 -7.39 -11.70 -22.22
C GLU A 228 -6.71 -10.63 -23.08
N ASP A 229 -6.60 -9.41 -22.55
CA ASP A 229 -5.90 -8.30 -23.20
C ASP A 229 -4.39 -8.61 -23.35
N ALA A 230 -3.74 -9.12 -22.31
CA ALA A 230 -2.33 -9.48 -22.34
C ALA A 230 -2.05 -10.57 -23.40
N LEU A 231 -2.87 -11.61 -23.46
CA LEU A 231 -2.76 -12.66 -24.47
C LEU A 231 -3.00 -12.13 -25.89
N ALA A 232 -4.01 -11.27 -26.07
CA ALA A 232 -4.34 -10.72 -27.39
C ALA A 232 -3.26 -9.77 -27.92
N LYS A 233 -2.67 -8.92 -27.07
CA LYS A 233 -1.67 -7.92 -27.47
C LYS A 233 -0.25 -8.46 -27.54
N TYR A 234 0.14 -9.30 -26.56
CA TYR A 234 1.52 -9.69 -26.34
C TYR A 234 1.76 -11.20 -26.53
N GLY A 235 0.70 -12.00 -26.72
CA GLY A 235 0.80 -13.46 -26.79
C GLY A 235 1.27 -14.12 -25.50
N LYS A 236 1.21 -13.41 -24.38
CA LYS A 236 1.70 -13.84 -23.06
C LYS A 236 0.69 -13.48 -21.98
N ARG A 237 0.69 -14.22 -20.89
CA ARG A 237 -0.08 -13.90 -19.70
C ARG A 237 0.61 -12.80 -18.86
N VAL A 238 -0.13 -12.21 -17.96
CA VAL A 238 0.32 -11.00 -17.22
C VAL A 238 1.63 -11.25 -16.45
N VAL A 239 1.73 -12.34 -15.68
CA VAL A 239 2.94 -12.66 -14.90
C VAL A 239 4.11 -13.05 -15.83
N GLU A 240 3.84 -13.66 -16.98
CA GLU A 240 4.86 -13.98 -17.98
C GLU A 240 5.45 -12.70 -18.61
N ARG A 241 4.63 -11.66 -18.85
CA ARG A 241 5.14 -10.33 -19.25
C ARG A 241 6.06 -9.72 -18.19
N LEU A 242 5.66 -9.77 -16.92
CA LEU A 242 6.48 -9.28 -15.81
C LEU A 242 7.81 -10.06 -15.70
N GLN A 243 7.79 -11.36 -15.92
CA GLN A 243 8.99 -12.20 -15.94
C GLN A 243 9.95 -11.80 -17.06
N GLU A 244 9.44 -11.50 -18.25
CA GLU A 244 10.26 -11.15 -19.42
C GLU A 244 11.09 -9.90 -19.20
N VAL A 245 10.50 -8.86 -18.62
CA VAL A 245 11.21 -7.62 -18.25
C VAL A 245 11.96 -7.72 -16.92
N GLN A 246 12.07 -8.92 -16.36
CA GLN A 246 12.74 -9.22 -15.10
C GLN A 246 12.12 -8.53 -13.86
N ALA A 247 10.89 -8.03 -13.94
CA ALA A 247 10.17 -7.39 -12.84
C ALA A 247 10.03 -8.31 -11.60
N LEU A 248 9.91 -9.63 -11.82
CA LEU A 248 9.83 -10.61 -10.73
C LEU A 248 11.15 -10.79 -9.94
N LYS A 249 12.25 -10.21 -10.41
CA LYS A 249 13.53 -10.18 -9.68
C LYS A 249 13.61 -9.02 -8.68
N LEU A 250 12.73 -8.04 -8.78
CA LEU A 250 12.62 -6.91 -7.86
C LEU A 250 11.95 -7.38 -6.56
N LYS A 251 12.73 -7.83 -5.60
CA LYS A 251 12.27 -8.52 -4.37
C LYS A 251 11.28 -7.74 -3.49
N LYS A 252 11.24 -6.42 -3.64
CA LYS A 252 10.32 -5.56 -2.88
C LYS A 252 8.97 -5.36 -3.58
N SER A 253 8.77 -5.94 -4.76
CA SER A 253 7.54 -5.74 -5.55
C SER A 253 6.32 -6.32 -4.88
N ILE A 254 5.19 -5.62 -5.06
CA ILE A 254 3.85 -6.01 -4.63
C ILE A 254 3.00 -6.23 -5.87
N LEU A 255 2.45 -7.42 -6.00
CA LEU A 255 1.48 -7.78 -7.01
C LEU A 255 0.12 -7.89 -6.33
N ALA A 256 -0.76 -6.93 -6.58
CA ALA A 256 -2.09 -6.91 -5.97
C ALA A 256 -3.03 -7.86 -6.70
N HIS A 257 -3.92 -8.49 -5.95
CA HIS A 257 -4.98 -9.42 -6.35
C HIS A 257 -4.49 -10.79 -6.80
N CYS A 258 -3.89 -10.94 -7.96
CA CYS A 258 -3.41 -12.23 -8.49
C CYS A 258 -4.52 -13.33 -8.57
N ILE A 259 -5.77 -12.95 -8.91
CA ILE A 259 -6.94 -13.84 -8.83
C ILE A 259 -6.96 -14.85 -9.98
N HIS A 260 -6.79 -14.36 -11.22
CA HIS A 260 -6.96 -15.17 -12.43
C HIS A 260 -5.63 -15.71 -12.99
N LEU A 261 -4.84 -16.38 -12.14
CA LEU A 261 -3.55 -16.96 -12.50
C LEU A 261 -3.67 -18.39 -13.04
N SER A 262 -2.84 -18.73 -14.03
CA SER A 262 -2.55 -20.12 -14.41
C SER A 262 -1.60 -20.79 -13.43
N ASP A 263 -1.49 -22.12 -13.48
CA ASP A 263 -0.54 -22.86 -12.64
C ASP A 263 0.91 -22.47 -12.95
N ARG A 264 1.22 -22.18 -14.23
CA ARG A 264 2.54 -21.69 -14.62
C ARG A 264 2.86 -20.33 -13.99
N GLU A 265 1.92 -19.40 -13.96
CA GLU A 265 2.11 -18.10 -13.31
C GLU A 265 2.30 -18.24 -11.79
N LYS A 266 1.55 -19.13 -11.14
CA LYS A 266 1.74 -19.44 -9.70
C LYS A 266 3.13 -20.02 -9.42
N GLU A 267 3.68 -20.85 -10.31
CA GLU A 267 5.06 -21.34 -10.19
C GLU A 267 6.08 -20.22 -10.29
N LEU A 268 5.95 -19.32 -11.29
CA LEU A 268 6.82 -18.16 -11.44
C LEU A 268 6.81 -17.27 -10.19
N LEU A 269 5.64 -17.03 -9.61
CA LEU A 269 5.53 -16.25 -8.38
C LEU A 269 6.15 -16.95 -7.18
N ARG A 270 5.96 -18.26 -7.04
CA ARG A 270 6.58 -19.05 -5.96
C ARG A 270 8.11 -19.02 -5.99
N GLU A 271 8.71 -18.97 -7.18
CA GLU A 271 10.15 -18.89 -7.40
C GLU A 271 10.71 -17.47 -7.28
N SER A 272 9.84 -16.47 -7.22
CA SER A 272 10.21 -15.06 -7.13
C SER A 272 10.34 -14.61 -5.67
N GLY A 273 10.82 -13.36 -5.49
CA GLY A 273 10.86 -12.71 -4.18
C GLY A 273 9.78 -11.63 -4.00
N VAL A 274 8.76 -11.64 -4.86
CA VAL A 274 7.68 -10.63 -4.83
C VAL A 274 6.62 -10.98 -3.77
N TRP A 275 5.90 -9.98 -3.31
CA TRP A 275 4.76 -10.13 -2.42
C TRP A 275 3.46 -10.16 -3.21
N VAL A 276 2.56 -11.04 -2.85
CA VAL A 276 1.17 -11.06 -3.34
C VAL A 276 0.28 -10.55 -2.21
N VAL A 277 -0.56 -9.56 -2.52
CA VAL A 277 -1.52 -8.95 -1.58
C VAL A 277 -2.92 -9.05 -2.16
N GLN A 278 -3.86 -9.53 -1.34
CA GLN A 278 -5.27 -9.68 -1.69
C GLN A 278 -6.16 -8.84 -0.78
#